data_b9dce53d8483d502f9c98290d0b84752
#
_entry.id   b9dce53d8483d502f9c98290d0b84752
#
_cell.length_a   1.000
_cell.length_b   1.000
_cell.length_c   1.000
_cell.angle_alpha   90.00
_cell.angle_beta   90.00
_cell.angle_gamma   90.00
#
_symmetry.space_group_name_H-M   'P 1'
#
loop_
_entity.id
_entity.type
_entity.pdbx_description
1 polymer ?
#
loop_
_entity_poly.entity_id
_entity_poly.type
_entity_poly.pdbx_seq_one_letter_code
_entity_poly.pdbx_strand_id
1 'polypeptide(L)'
;MPIKGERFDMPPPVQLPVCPAGLKVCPVLPEFQHLQEECRRLQEECRRLRKLSQTDPLTCLYNRRYLLMALDQEMERTRRTGLPTSVIMLDLDHFKRLNDTYGHQFGDAVLVRMAVFLKDSVRKLDIPCRYAGEEFAVILPGTRLPQAVRLAVRLKETLAQSCQEPRGGKGGITASFGVETFTGRQDLTPEAFLQQADHWLFLAKA
;
A
#
# COMPACT_ATOMS: atom_id res chain seq x y z
N MET A 1 17.88 -1.89 -20.11
CA MET A 1 17.73 -0.41 -20.05
C MET A 1 16.61 -0.12 -19.07
N PRO A 2 16.87 0.50 -17.90
CA PRO A 2 15.83 0.83 -16.95
C PRO A 2 15.07 2.07 -17.44
N ILE A 3 13.74 1.97 -17.48
CA ILE A 3 12.86 3.11 -17.70
C ILE A 3 12.98 3.98 -16.46
N LYS A 4 13.66 5.12 -16.58
CA LYS A 4 13.73 6.15 -15.55
C LYS A 4 12.31 6.55 -15.18
N GLY A 5 11.94 6.36 -13.91
CA GLY A 5 10.71 6.90 -13.34
C GLY A 5 10.75 8.42 -13.41
N GLU A 6 10.12 9.00 -14.42
CA GLU A 6 9.96 10.44 -14.52
C GLU A 6 9.07 10.89 -13.36
N ARG A 7 9.64 11.70 -12.47
CA ARG A 7 8.84 12.56 -11.59
C ARG A 7 8.05 13.50 -12.49
N PHE A 8 6.77 13.24 -12.64
CA PHE A 8 5.85 14.27 -13.13
C PHE A 8 5.68 15.32 -12.02
N ASP A 9 6.64 16.27 -11.94
CA ASP A 9 6.40 17.50 -11.25
C ASP A 9 5.22 18.19 -11.95
N MET A 10 4.16 18.47 -11.21
CA MET A 10 3.05 19.25 -11.75
C MET A 10 3.59 20.62 -12.16
N PRO A 11 3.36 21.06 -13.40
CA PRO A 11 3.71 22.41 -13.77
C PRO A 11 3.00 23.39 -12.83
N PRO A 12 3.65 24.53 -12.47
CA PRO A 12 3.02 25.57 -11.67
C PRO A 12 1.71 26.01 -12.33
N PRO A 13 0.74 26.53 -11.56
CA PRO A 13 -0.50 27.03 -12.11
C PRO A 13 -0.18 28.10 -13.18
N VAL A 14 -0.63 27.83 -14.41
CA VAL A 14 -0.43 28.73 -15.53
C VAL A 14 -1.18 30.02 -15.21
N GLN A 15 -0.44 31.10 -15.00
CA GLN A 15 -1.02 32.44 -14.93
C GLN A 15 -1.67 32.73 -16.30
N LEU A 16 -2.93 33.14 -16.27
CA LEU A 16 -3.66 33.51 -17.50
C LEU A 16 -2.83 34.53 -18.27
N PRO A 17 -2.46 34.27 -19.53
CA PRO A 17 -1.75 35.25 -20.32
C PRO A 17 -2.66 36.47 -20.51
N VAL A 18 -2.19 37.62 -20.06
CA VAL A 18 -2.81 38.89 -20.44
C VAL A 18 -2.66 39.00 -21.94
N CYS A 19 -3.75 39.24 -22.65
CA CYS A 19 -3.73 39.35 -24.12
C CYS A 19 -2.67 40.37 -24.53
N PRO A 20 -1.60 40.03 -25.28
CA PRO A 20 -0.51 40.94 -25.61
C PRO A 20 -0.98 42.07 -26.51
N ALA A 21 -2.15 41.98 -27.13
CA ALA A 21 -2.75 42.98 -27.98
C ALA A 21 -3.68 43.96 -27.24
N GLY A 22 -3.85 43.86 -25.91
CA GLY A 22 -4.71 44.76 -25.12
C GLY A 22 -6.19 44.70 -25.48
N LEU A 23 -6.64 43.70 -26.21
CA LEU A 23 -8.03 43.55 -26.66
C LEU A 23 -8.92 43.24 -25.45
N LYS A 24 -10.03 43.99 -25.31
CA LYS A 24 -11.05 43.73 -24.27
C LYS A 24 -11.77 42.39 -24.43
N VAL A 25 -11.74 41.80 -25.63
CA VAL A 25 -12.22 40.45 -25.92
C VAL A 25 -11.17 39.74 -26.77
N CYS A 26 -10.52 38.74 -26.21
CA CYS A 26 -9.54 37.91 -26.92
C CYS A 26 -10.30 36.70 -27.54
N PRO A 27 -10.33 36.53 -28.87
CA PRO A 27 -11.07 35.43 -29.53
C PRO A 27 -10.50 34.05 -29.16
N VAL A 28 -9.25 33.98 -28.72
CA VAL A 28 -8.59 32.71 -28.28
C VAL A 28 -8.90 32.35 -26.83
N LEU A 29 -9.38 33.30 -26.02
CA LEU A 29 -9.63 33.09 -24.59
C LEU A 29 -10.67 31.97 -24.30
N PRO A 30 -11.79 31.88 -25.02
CA PRO A 30 -12.76 30.80 -24.83
C PRO A 30 -12.18 29.41 -25.14
N GLU A 31 -11.42 29.29 -26.24
CA GLU A 31 -10.77 28.03 -26.62
C GLU A 31 -9.72 27.63 -25.57
N PHE A 32 -8.94 28.59 -25.10
CA PHE A 32 -7.96 28.35 -24.03
C PHE A 32 -8.63 27.90 -22.73
N GLN A 33 -9.74 28.52 -22.33
CA GLN A 33 -10.51 28.12 -21.16
C GLN A 33 -11.10 26.73 -21.32
N HIS A 34 -11.61 26.40 -22.50
CA HIS A 34 -12.13 25.06 -22.80
C HIS A 34 -11.04 23.99 -22.71
N LEU A 35 -9.86 24.24 -23.30
CA LEU A 35 -8.71 23.33 -23.23
C LEU A 35 -8.20 23.15 -21.79
N GLN A 36 -8.19 24.21 -20.99
CA GLN A 36 -7.82 24.11 -19.57
C GLN A 36 -8.81 23.23 -18.80
N GLU A 37 -10.11 23.38 -19.01
CA GLU A 37 -11.13 22.59 -18.35
C GLU A 37 -11.06 21.11 -18.76
N GLU A 38 -10.84 20.85 -20.05
CA GLU A 38 -10.65 19.48 -20.55
C GLU A 38 -9.38 18.84 -20.00
N CYS A 39 -8.29 19.58 -19.93
CA CYS A 39 -7.03 19.12 -19.31
C CYS A 39 -7.26 18.77 -17.83
N ARG A 40 -7.98 19.62 -17.08
CA ARG A 40 -8.34 19.36 -15.67
C ARG A 40 -9.18 18.09 -15.54
N ARG A 41 -10.18 17.92 -16.38
CA ARG A 41 -11.04 16.72 -16.38
C ARG A 41 -10.24 15.45 -16.66
N LEU A 42 -9.36 15.47 -17.66
CA LEU A 42 -8.49 14.33 -17.99
C LEU A 42 -7.51 14.02 -16.85
N GLN A 43 -6.97 15.02 -16.19
CA GLN A 43 -6.11 14.84 -15.02
C GLN A 43 -6.87 14.20 -13.85
N GLU A 44 -8.09 14.62 -13.57
CA GLU A 44 -8.94 14.03 -12.53
C GLU A 44 -9.28 12.57 -12.85
N GLU A 45 -9.62 12.27 -14.10
CA GLU A 45 -9.89 10.90 -14.55
C GLU A 45 -8.63 10.02 -14.48
N CYS A 46 -7.47 10.53 -14.89
CA CYS A 46 -6.19 9.86 -14.70
C CYS A 46 -5.90 9.56 -13.22
N ARG A 47 -6.16 10.50 -12.31
CA ARG A 47 -6.00 10.27 -10.87
C ARG A 47 -6.94 9.18 -10.37
N ARG A 48 -8.19 9.20 -10.82
CA ARG A 48 -9.19 8.20 -10.49
C ARG A 48 -8.78 6.81 -10.96
N LEU A 49 -8.39 6.69 -12.24
CA LEU A 49 -7.92 5.43 -12.81
C LEU A 49 -6.65 4.90 -12.12
N ARG A 50 -5.71 5.78 -11.77
CA ARG A 50 -4.52 5.42 -11.00
C ARG A 50 -4.89 4.88 -9.61
N LYS A 51 -5.82 5.53 -8.89
CA LYS A 51 -6.30 5.03 -7.58
C LYS A 51 -6.94 3.64 -7.73
N LEU A 52 -7.80 3.44 -8.72
CA LEU A 52 -8.40 2.14 -9.00
C LEU A 52 -7.37 1.07 -9.35
N SER A 53 -6.28 1.45 -10.02
CA SER A 53 -5.16 0.54 -10.36
C SER A 53 -4.17 0.30 -9.21
N GLN A 54 -4.22 1.06 -8.11
CA GLN A 54 -3.27 0.96 -6.98
C GLN A 54 -3.86 0.30 -5.74
N THR A 55 -5.19 0.17 -5.68
CA THR A 55 -5.88 -0.41 -4.53
C THR A 55 -6.49 -1.75 -4.87
N ASP A 56 -6.65 -2.59 -3.85
CA ASP A 56 -7.42 -3.81 -3.91
C ASP A 56 -8.92 -3.48 -3.80
N PRO A 57 -9.78 -3.97 -4.72
CA PRO A 57 -11.19 -3.58 -4.77
C PRO A 57 -12.02 -4.07 -3.58
N LEU A 58 -11.63 -5.17 -2.93
CA LEU A 58 -12.35 -5.73 -1.80
C LEU A 58 -12.00 -4.99 -0.50
N THR A 59 -10.72 -4.79 -0.25
CA THR A 59 -10.21 -4.29 1.03
C THR A 59 -9.92 -2.79 1.05
N CYS A 60 -9.84 -2.15 -0.12
CA CYS A 60 -9.41 -0.76 -0.28
C CYS A 60 -8.02 -0.46 0.35
N LEU A 61 -7.21 -1.48 0.61
CA LEU A 61 -5.78 -1.34 0.85
C LEU A 61 -5.05 -1.16 -0.48
N TYR A 62 -3.79 -0.75 -0.40
CA TYR A 62 -2.94 -0.80 -1.59
C TYR A 62 -2.78 -2.24 -2.06
N ASN A 63 -2.66 -2.44 -3.38
CA ASN A 63 -2.46 -3.75 -3.97
C ASN A 63 -0.96 -4.08 -4.14
N ARG A 64 -0.66 -5.30 -4.59
CA ARG A 64 0.70 -5.78 -4.82
C ARG A 64 1.51 -4.89 -5.76
N ARG A 65 0.89 -4.32 -6.80
CA ARG A 65 1.58 -3.42 -7.74
C ARG A 65 2.07 -2.16 -7.03
N TYR A 66 1.22 -1.55 -6.22
CA TYR A 66 1.59 -0.38 -5.43
C TYR A 66 2.65 -0.72 -4.38
N LEU A 67 2.54 -1.87 -3.72
CA LEU A 67 3.52 -2.35 -2.75
C LEU A 67 4.93 -2.35 -3.33
N LEU A 68 5.13 -2.99 -4.49
CA LEU A 68 6.44 -3.08 -5.13
C LEU A 68 6.99 -1.70 -5.51
N MET A 69 6.14 -0.83 -6.07
CA MET A 69 6.52 0.55 -6.42
C MET A 69 6.91 1.37 -5.17
N ALA A 70 6.12 1.30 -4.11
CA ALA A 70 6.38 2.03 -2.88
C ALA A 70 7.63 1.49 -2.17
N LEU A 71 7.83 0.18 -2.21
CA LEU A 71 9.00 -0.46 -1.61
C LEU A 71 10.29 -0.06 -2.32
N ASP A 72 10.29 0.00 -3.66
CA ASP A 72 11.42 0.50 -4.45
C ASP A 72 11.79 1.93 -4.06
N GLN A 73 10.80 2.81 -3.95
CA GLN A 73 10.99 4.20 -3.53
C GLN A 73 11.57 4.30 -2.11
N GLU A 74 11.07 3.51 -1.16
CA GLU A 74 11.56 3.52 0.22
C GLU A 74 12.95 2.88 0.35
N MET A 75 13.28 1.87 -0.44
CA MET A 75 14.63 1.30 -0.51
C MET A 75 15.63 2.33 -1.06
N GLU A 76 15.27 3.07 -2.10
CA GLU A 76 16.10 4.16 -2.63
C GLU A 76 16.26 5.29 -1.60
N ARG A 77 15.20 5.64 -0.91
CA ARG A 77 15.26 6.59 0.21
C ARG A 77 16.20 6.11 1.32
N THR A 78 16.14 4.82 1.68
CA THR A 78 17.03 4.20 2.66
C THR A 78 18.49 4.29 2.23
N ARG A 79 18.81 3.99 0.96
CA ARG A 79 20.18 4.12 0.42
C ARG A 79 20.71 5.55 0.56
N ARG A 80 19.86 6.53 0.30
CA ARG A 80 20.24 7.96 0.34
C ARG A 80 20.34 8.53 1.75
N THR A 81 19.44 8.15 2.65
CA THR A 81 19.32 8.77 3.98
C THR A 81 19.96 7.95 5.10
N GLY A 82 20.18 6.65 4.90
CA GLY A 82 20.61 5.71 5.94
C GLY A 82 19.50 5.32 6.92
N LEU A 83 18.27 5.85 6.75
CA LEU A 83 17.13 5.46 7.58
C LEU A 83 16.56 4.13 7.08
N PRO A 84 16.56 3.05 7.89
CA PRO A 84 16.15 1.73 7.43
C PRO A 84 14.66 1.66 7.11
N THR A 85 14.30 0.79 6.18
CA THR A 85 12.92 0.44 5.88
C THR A 85 12.69 -1.01 6.25
N SER A 86 11.65 -1.29 7.03
CA SER A 86 11.22 -2.66 7.34
C SER A 86 9.97 -3.02 6.56
N VAL A 87 9.77 -4.31 6.36
CA VAL A 87 8.54 -4.88 5.83
C VAL A 87 8.04 -5.98 6.77
N ILE A 88 6.73 -6.02 6.95
CA ILE A 88 6.03 -7.13 7.62
C ILE A 88 5.19 -7.81 6.56
N MET A 89 5.42 -9.11 6.34
CA MET A 89 4.51 -10.00 5.62
C MET A 89 3.63 -10.72 6.63
N LEU A 90 2.37 -10.88 6.32
CA LEU A 90 1.43 -11.60 7.17
C LEU A 90 0.41 -12.37 6.34
N ASP A 91 -0.06 -13.49 6.90
CA ASP A 91 -1.01 -14.39 6.26
C ASP A 91 -1.97 -14.91 7.32
N LEU A 92 -3.28 -14.93 6.99
CA LEU A 92 -4.33 -15.42 7.89
C LEU A 92 -4.26 -16.93 8.03
N ASP A 93 -4.10 -17.39 9.27
CA ASP A 93 -3.99 -18.82 9.56
C ASP A 93 -5.31 -19.53 9.25
N HIS A 94 -5.23 -20.68 8.56
CA HIS A 94 -6.38 -21.53 8.23
C HIS A 94 -7.50 -20.85 7.44
N PHE A 95 -7.21 -19.80 6.67
CA PHE A 95 -8.22 -19.03 5.93
C PHE A 95 -9.02 -19.90 4.95
N LYS A 96 -8.38 -20.88 4.28
CA LYS A 96 -9.08 -21.84 3.44
C LYS A 96 -10.15 -22.62 4.22
N ARG A 97 -9.80 -23.15 5.40
CA ARG A 97 -10.75 -23.88 6.27
C ARG A 97 -11.91 -22.98 6.71
N LEU A 98 -11.65 -21.71 6.96
CA LEU A 98 -12.67 -20.72 7.27
C LEU A 98 -13.64 -20.55 6.09
N ASN A 99 -13.14 -20.40 4.87
CA ASN A 99 -13.97 -20.34 3.66
C ASN A 99 -14.79 -21.63 3.44
N ASP A 100 -14.17 -22.80 3.63
CA ASP A 100 -14.83 -24.08 3.47
C ASP A 100 -15.97 -24.27 4.51
N THR A 101 -15.84 -23.68 5.69
CA THR A 101 -16.82 -23.80 6.79
C THR A 101 -17.95 -22.76 6.71
N TYR A 102 -17.63 -21.51 6.37
CA TYR A 102 -18.58 -20.37 6.45
C TYR A 102 -18.92 -19.74 5.11
N GLY A 103 -18.28 -20.21 4.03
CA GLY A 103 -18.45 -19.70 2.67
C GLY A 103 -17.58 -18.49 2.35
N HIS A 104 -17.38 -18.23 1.05
CA HIS A 104 -16.50 -17.16 0.56
C HIS A 104 -16.94 -15.76 0.98
N GLN A 105 -18.25 -15.50 1.07
CA GLN A 105 -18.74 -14.18 1.52
C GLN A 105 -18.31 -13.86 2.95
N PHE A 106 -18.24 -14.86 3.81
CA PHE A 106 -17.72 -14.70 5.16
C PHE A 106 -16.21 -14.44 5.14
N GLY A 107 -15.45 -15.18 4.32
CA GLY A 107 -14.03 -14.92 4.11
C GLY A 107 -13.75 -13.51 3.61
N ASP A 108 -14.54 -13.02 2.66
CA ASP A 108 -14.44 -11.63 2.18
C ASP A 108 -14.66 -10.61 3.30
N ALA A 109 -15.65 -10.84 4.17
CA ALA A 109 -15.89 -9.97 5.33
C ALA A 109 -14.71 -9.99 6.32
N VAL A 110 -14.05 -11.14 6.51
CA VAL A 110 -12.82 -11.27 7.32
C VAL A 110 -11.67 -10.47 6.71
N LEU A 111 -11.47 -10.55 5.40
CA LEU A 111 -10.43 -9.79 4.69
C LEU A 111 -10.66 -8.28 4.81
N VAL A 112 -11.89 -7.81 4.66
CA VAL A 112 -12.26 -6.40 4.86
C VAL A 112 -11.98 -5.96 6.30
N ARG A 113 -12.36 -6.78 7.29
CA ARG A 113 -12.10 -6.50 8.71
C ARG A 113 -10.60 -6.45 9.02
N MET A 114 -9.82 -7.37 8.43
CA MET A 114 -8.36 -7.36 8.55
C MET A 114 -7.75 -6.09 7.98
N ALA A 115 -8.27 -5.60 6.86
CA ALA A 115 -7.80 -4.36 6.24
C ALA A 115 -8.06 -3.13 7.13
N VAL A 116 -9.24 -3.03 7.74
CA VAL A 116 -9.56 -1.98 8.71
C VAL A 116 -8.64 -2.06 9.91
N PHE A 117 -8.50 -3.27 10.47
CA PHE A 117 -7.60 -3.53 11.60
C PHE A 117 -6.16 -3.07 11.32
N LEU A 118 -5.61 -3.41 10.14
CA LEU A 118 -4.26 -2.98 9.77
C LEU A 118 -4.17 -1.46 9.67
N LYS A 119 -5.13 -0.80 8.98
CA LYS A 119 -5.14 0.67 8.85
C LYS A 119 -5.14 1.38 10.19
N ASP A 120 -5.90 0.88 11.16
CA ASP A 120 -6.06 1.49 12.48
C ASP A 120 -4.86 1.19 13.41
N SER A 121 -4.12 0.11 13.12
CA SER A 121 -3.00 -0.35 13.96
C SER A 121 -1.64 0.20 13.56
N VAL A 122 -1.51 0.78 12.36
CA VAL A 122 -0.24 1.31 11.84
C VAL A 122 -0.25 2.84 11.80
N ARG A 123 0.94 3.44 11.63
CA ARG A 123 1.09 4.89 11.55
C ARG A 123 0.63 5.41 10.19
N LYS A 124 0.34 6.70 10.08
CA LYS A 124 -0.06 7.35 8.83
C LYS A 124 0.97 7.22 7.69
N LEU A 125 2.25 7.09 8.03
CA LEU A 125 3.34 6.92 7.06
C LEU A 125 3.59 5.45 6.70
N ASP A 126 3.06 4.51 7.46
CA ASP A 126 3.17 3.09 7.17
C ASP A 126 2.19 2.76 6.02
N ILE A 127 2.55 1.79 5.19
CA ILE A 127 1.83 1.50 3.95
C ILE A 127 1.29 0.07 4.03
N PRO A 128 0.04 -0.12 4.52
CA PRO A 128 -0.61 -1.42 4.52
C PRO A 128 -1.13 -1.77 3.12
N CYS A 129 -0.86 -3.00 2.68
CA CYS A 129 -1.19 -3.53 1.36
C CYS A 129 -1.84 -4.91 1.48
N ARG A 130 -2.71 -5.26 0.54
CA ARG A 130 -3.09 -6.64 0.29
C ARG A 130 -2.17 -7.21 -0.79
N TYR A 131 -1.38 -8.23 -0.42
CA TYR A 131 -0.37 -8.81 -1.31
C TYR A 131 -1.00 -9.80 -2.30
N ALA A 132 -1.73 -10.79 -1.78
CA ALA A 132 -2.47 -11.78 -2.57
C ALA A 132 -3.48 -12.49 -1.66
N GLY A 133 -4.61 -12.98 -2.16
CA GLY A 133 -5.52 -13.83 -1.39
C GLY A 133 -5.77 -13.36 0.06
N GLU A 134 -5.29 -14.15 1.01
CA GLU A 134 -5.28 -13.88 2.46
C GLU A 134 -3.98 -13.26 3.00
N GLU A 135 -3.06 -12.91 2.09
CA GLU A 135 -1.75 -12.36 2.43
C GLU A 135 -1.77 -10.84 2.39
N PHE A 136 -1.18 -10.23 3.39
CA PHE A 136 -1.02 -8.78 3.50
C PHE A 136 0.45 -8.42 3.74
N ALA A 137 0.80 -7.18 3.45
CA ALA A 137 2.12 -6.63 3.71
C ALA A 137 2.01 -5.22 4.29
N VAL A 138 2.95 -4.84 5.14
CA VAL A 138 3.06 -3.46 5.64
C VAL A 138 4.49 -2.97 5.45
N ILE A 139 4.66 -1.88 4.69
CA ILE A 139 5.94 -1.20 4.61
C ILE A 139 6.02 -0.20 5.77
N LEU A 140 7.16 -0.20 6.45
CA LEU A 140 7.45 0.63 7.62
C LEU A 140 8.65 1.53 7.34
N PRO A 141 8.45 2.72 6.76
CA PRO A 141 9.53 3.67 6.49
C PRO A 141 10.24 4.12 7.77
N GLY A 142 11.57 4.27 7.71
CA GLY A 142 12.37 4.77 8.85
C GLY A 142 12.32 3.86 10.10
N THR A 143 12.01 2.56 9.93
CA THR A 143 11.79 1.64 11.05
C THR A 143 12.86 0.55 11.08
N ARG A 144 13.49 0.35 12.22
CA ARG A 144 14.50 -0.70 12.45
C ARG A 144 13.84 -2.04 12.81
N LEU A 145 14.53 -3.13 12.57
CA LEU A 145 14.04 -4.50 12.84
C LEU A 145 13.41 -4.68 14.25
N PRO A 146 14.02 -4.24 15.37
CA PRO A 146 13.41 -4.44 16.69
C PRO A 146 12.07 -3.72 16.85
N GLN A 147 11.88 -2.59 16.15
CA GLN A 147 10.62 -1.83 16.19
C GLN A 147 9.54 -2.51 15.32
N ALA A 148 9.93 -3.01 14.14
CA ALA A 148 9.05 -3.76 13.26
C ALA A 148 8.58 -5.07 13.92
N VAL A 149 9.48 -5.80 14.58
CA VAL A 149 9.14 -7.01 15.34
C VAL A 149 8.16 -6.71 16.48
N ARG A 150 8.38 -5.65 17.26
CA ARG A 150 7.42 -5.23 18.29
C ARG A 150 6.04 -4.89 17.74
N LEU A 151 6.00 -4.26 16.57
CA LEU A 151 4.73 -3.99 15.88
C LEU A 151 4.05 -5.30 15.44
N ALA A 152 4.79 -6.24 14.85
CA ALA A 152 4.25 -7.53 14.42
C ALA A 152 3.68 -8.33 15.61
N VAL A 153 4.40 -8.37 16.74
CA VAL A 153 3.92 -9.02 17.97
C VAL A 153 2.63 -8.35 18.46
N ARG A 154 2.60 -7.02 18.55
CA ARG A 154 1.40 -6.29 18.95
C ARG A 154 0.22 -6.56 18.01
N LEU A 155 0.44 -6.58 16.70
CA LEU A 155 -0.60 -6.91 15.73
C LEU A 155 -1.14 -8.33 15.95
N LYS A 156 -0.27 -9.31 16.16
CA LYS A 156 -0.65 -10.69 16.45
C LYS A 156 -1.53 -10.81 17.70
N GLU A 157 -1.10 -10.20 18.79
CA GLU A 157 -1.82 -10.24 20.09
C GLU A 157 -3.18 -9.53 19.99
N THR A 158 -3.21 -8.32 19.37
CA THR A 158 -4.43 -7.56 19.23
C THR A 158 -5.43 -8.24 18.28
N LEU A 159 -4.96 -8.86 17.21
CA LEU A 159 -5.80 -9.61 16.26
C LEU A 159 -6.48 -10.79 16.98
N ALA A 160 -5.71 -11.57 17.72
CA ALA A 160 -6.23 -12.71 18.49
C ALA A 160 -7.32 -12.30 19.52
N GLN A 161 -7.21 -11.09 20.08
CA GLN A 161 -8.20 -10.57 21.05
C GLN A 161 -9.44 -9.97 20.36
N SER A 162 -9.27 -9.34 19.19
CA SER A 162 -10.33 -8.55 18.54
C SER A 162 -11.21 -9.35 17.60
N CYS A 163 -10.76 -10.50 17.10
CA CYS A 163 -11.43 -11.29 16.09
C CYS A 163 -11.88 -12.65 16.63
N GLN A 164 -12.96 -12.66 17.43
CA GLN A 164 -13.61 -13.91 17.84
C GLN A 164 -14.48 -14.47 16.70
N GLU A 165 -14.54 -15.79 16.58
CA GLU A 165 -15.43 -16.46 15.63
C GLU A 165 -16.91 -16.16 15.91
N PRO A 166 -17.77 -16.00 14.87
CA PRO A 166 -19.16 -15.53 15.01
C PRO A 166 -20.09 -16.44 15.82
N ARG A 167 -19.72 -17.68 16.12
CA ARG A 167 -20.55 -18.67 16.81
C ARG A 167 -20.00 -19.14 18.15
N GLY A 168 -19.16 -18.33 18.80
CA GLY A 168 -18.61 -18.72 20.12
C GLY A 168 -17.60 -19.89 20.02
N GLY A 169 -17.08 -20.15 18.84
CA GLY A 169 -15.94 -21.05 18.66
C GLY A 169 -14.74 -20.57 19.48
N LYS A 170 -14.01 -21.50 20.12
CA LYS A 170 -12.86 -21.18 20.97
C LYS A 170 -11.62 -20.71 20.20
N GLY A 171 -11.74 -20.37 18.90
CA GLY A 171 -10.65 -19.90 18.05
C GLY A 171 -10.93 -18.54 17.47
N GLY A 172 -10.11 -17.54 17.74
CA GLY A 172 -10.10 -16.26 17.02
C GLY A 172 -9.41 -16.40 15.67
N ILE A 173 -9.62 -15.41 14.79
CA ILE A 173 -8.82 -15.29 13.56
C ILE A 173 -7.39 -14.96 13.99
N THR A 174 -6.45 -15.82 13.59
CA THR A 174 -5.02 -15.62 13.84
C THR A 174 -4.29 -15.39 12.54
N ALA A 175 -3.09 -14.85 12.63
CA ALA A 175 -2.20 -14.66 11.50
C ALA A 175 -0.76 -14.98 11.90
N SER A 176 0.01 -15.48 10.95
CA SER A 176 1.44 -15.65 11.03
C SER A 176 2.15 -14.45 10.43
N PHE A 177 3.34 -14.11 10.94
CA PHE A 177 4.05 -12.87 10.57
C PHE A 177 5.52 -13.17 10.25
N GLY A 178 6.01 -12.57 9.15
CA GLY A 178 7.42 -12.53 8.80
C GLY A 178 7.89 -11.07 8.73
N VAL A 179 9.08 -10.78 9.24
CA VAL A 179 9.60 -9.40 9.33
C VAL A 179 11.01 -9.36 8.76
N GLU A 180 11.29 -8.38 7.92
CA GLU A 180 12.63 -8.13 7.39
C GLU A 180 12.93 -6.63 7.34
N THR A 181 14.23 -6.26 7.35
CA THR A 181 14.67 -4.86 7.35
C THR A 181 15.78 -4.63 6.33
N PHE A 182 15.55 -3.68 5.46
CA PHE A 182 16.53 -3.16 4.51
C PHE A 182 17.28 -1.98 5.14
N THR A 183 18.62 -2.08 5.17
CA THR A 183 19.50 -1.05 5.75
C THR A 183 20.24 -0.20 4.73
N GLY A 184 20.01 -0.43 3.44
CA GLY A 184 20.68 0.27 2.34
C GLY A 184 22.06 -0.29 1.95
N ARG A 185 22.55 -1.29 2.69
CA ARG A 185 23.87 -1.91 2.43
C ARG A 185 23.80 -3.14 1.52
N GLN A 186 22.61 -3.72 1.41
CA GLN A 186 22.37 -4.89 0.57
C GLN A 186 22.05 -4.45 -0.85
N ASP A 187 22.59 -5.17 -1.84
CA ASP A 187 22.14 -5.03 -3.24
C ASP A 187 20.95 -5.96 -3.47
N LEU A 188 19.78 -5.48 -3.13
CA LEU A 188 18.49 -6.21 -3.21
C LEU A 188 17.53 -5.47 -4.12
N THR A 189 16.73 -6.24 -4.87
CA THR A 189 15.51 -5.73 -5.50
C THR A 189 14.34 -5.74 -4.51
N PRO A 190 13.26 -4.97 -4.76
CA PRO A 190 12.05 -5.02 -3.93
C PRO A 190 11.48 -6.43 -3.78
N GLU A 191 11.48 -7.21 -4.85
CA GLU A 191 11.01 -8.60 -4.84
C GLU A 191 11.88 -9.50 -3.96
N ALA A 192 13.21 -9.38 -4.07
CA ALA A 192 14.13 -10.15 -3.23
C ALA A 192 14.01 -9.79 -1.75
N PHE A 193 13.76 -8.52 -1.46
CA PHE A 193 13.51 -8.07 -0.08
C PHE A 193 12.20 -8.63 0.48
N LEU A 194 11.12 -8.61 -0.30
CA LEU A 194 9.85 -9.24 0.10
C LEU A 194 10.01 -10.75 0.28
N GLN A 195 10.76 -11.41 -0.58
CA GLN A 195 11.01 -12.85 -0.48
C GLN A 195 11.74 -13.23 0.81
N GLN A 196 12.63 -12.38 1.31
CA GLN A 196 13.26 -12.60 2.63
C GLN A 196 12.23 -12.51 3.76
N ALA A 197 11.33 -11.53 3.73
CA ALA A 197 10.26 -11.44 4.73
C ALA A 197 9.27 -12.61 4.63
N ASP A 198 8.96 -13.07 3.42
CA ASP A 198 8.12 -14.24 3.17
C ASP A 198 8.75 -15.53 3.69
N HIS A 199 10.07 -15.68 3.57
CA HIS A 199 10.79 -16.79 4.16
C HIS A 199 10.60 -16.87 5.69
N TRP A 200 10.65 -15.74 6.41
CA TRP A 200 10.37 -15.68 7.84
C TRP A 200 8.91 -16.00 8.15
N LEU A 201 7.98 -15.57 7.30
CA LEU A 201 6.56 -15.92 7.42
C LEU A 201 6.35 -17.42 7.26
N PHE A 202 7.00 -18.04 6.28
CA PHE A 202 6.95 -19.49 6.09
C PHE A 202 7.44 -20.26 7.32
N LEU A 203 8.56 -19.84 7.92
CA LEU A 203 9.07 -20.45 9.17
C LEU A 203 8.13 -20.24 10.36
N ALA A 204 7.39 -19.16 10.40
CA ALA A 204 6.42 -18.89 11.47
C ALA A 204 5.14 -19.75 11.36
N LYS A 205 4.88 -20.34 10.18
CA LYS A 205 3.75 -21.25 9.92
C LYS A 205 4.08 -22.72 10.18
N ALA A 206 5.37 -23.09 10.25
CA ALA A 206 5.86 -24.43 10.49
C ALA A 206 5.77 -24.80 11.98
#